data_8805e5db463d8d84b37e695fe10f3448
#
_entry.id   8805e5db463d8d84b37e695fe10f3448
#
_cell.length_a   1.000
_cell.length_b   1.000
_cell.length_c   1.000
_cell.angle_alpha   90.00
_cell.angle_beta   90.00
_cell.angle_gamma   90.00
#
_symmetry.space_group_name_H-M   'P 1'
#
loop_
_entity.id
_entity.type
_entity.pdbx_description
1 polymer ?
#
loop_
_entity_poly.entity_id
_entity_poly.type
_entity_poly.pdbx_seq_one_letter_code
_entity_poly.pdbx_strand_id
1 'polypeptide(L)'
;AELVHEKKLEGISHIQDESDKSGMRLVIELKRGEVPEVVLNNLYKQTQLQDTFGMNMVALIDGQPRLCNLKDLISVFLQHRREVVTRRTVFELRKARERGHVLEGLAVALANIDDFIAIIRNAPTPPVAKAELMNRRWDSQLVREMLTRTSTDGGVVNADDYRPEGLEAELGMQGDGLYRLSDTQAQEILQMRLQRLTGLEQDKIVAEYKDIMAVIEDLLDILAKPARVSTIIGDELTAMKTEFGQTKLGARRSTIEHSAQDLSTEDLITPTDMVVTLSHTGYIKSQPLSEYRAQKRGGRGKQATATKEDDWIDQLFIANTHDWILCFSN
;
A
#
# COMPACT_ATOMS: atom_id res chain seq x y z
N ALA A 1 26.91 -6.99 -27.75
CA ALA A 1 28.01 -7.59 -28.52
C ALA A 1 27.96 -7.12 -30.00
N GLU A 2 26.83 -7.22 -30.70
CA GLU A 2 26.68 -6.87 -32.11
C GLU A 2 27.12 -5.44 -32.42
N LEU A 3 26.65 -4.45 -31.66
CA LEU A 3 27.01 -3.04 -31.83
C LEU A 3 28.52 -2.78 -31.68
N VAL A 4 29.21 -3.58 -30.86
CA VAL A 4 30.68 -3.48 -30.73
C VAL A 4 31.37 -4.10 -31.95
N HIS A 5 30.87 -5.22 -32.47
CA HIS A 5 31.35 -5.83 -33.70
C HIS A 5 31.14 -4.93 -34.92
N GLU A 6 30.00 -4.26 -34.99
CA GLU A 6 29.66 -3.31 -36.05
C GLU A 6 30.37 -1.93 -35.90
N LYS A 7 31.19 -1.77 -34.86
CA LYS A 7 31.86 -0.50 -34.52
C LYS A 7 30.94 0.69 -34.30
N LYS A 8 29.67 0.41 -33.92
CA LYS A 8 28.72 1.45 -33.54
C LYS A 8 28.89 1.89 -32.09
N LEU A 9 29.42 1.01 -31.24
CA LEU A 9 29.84 1.26 -29.87
C LEU A 9 31.36 1.05 -29.79
N GLU A 10 32.09 2.14 -29.59
CA GLU A 10 33.51 2.13 -29.39
C GLU A 10 33.88 2.15 -27.88
N GLY A 11 35.14 1.95 -27.54
CA GLY A 11 35.61 2.03 -26.14
C GLY A 11 35.50 0.75 -25.35
N ILE A 12 34.83 -0.30 -25.82
CA ILE A 12 34.68 -1.59 -25.13
C ILE A 12 35.76 -2.55 -25.58
N SER A 13 36.47 -3.17 -24.61
CA SER A 13 37.50 -4.19 -24.86
C SER A 13 36.94 -5.60 -24.75
N HIS A 14 36.13 -5.89 -23.74
CA HIS A 14 35.57 -7.22 -23.49
C HIS A 14 34.18 -7.14 -22.86
N ILE A 15 33.37 -8.13 -23.15
CA ILE A 15 32.02 -8.29 -22.56
C ILE A 15 31.90 -9.72 -22.06
N GLN A 16 31.59 -9.88 -20.78
CA GLN A 16 31.45 -11.18 -20.14
C GLN A 16 30.15 -11.25 -19.35
N ASP A 17 29.45 -12.36 -19.49
CA ASP A 17 28.28 -12.70 -18.69
C ASP A 17 28.73 -13.57 -17.51
N GLU A 18 28.61 -13.01 -16.31
CA GLU A 18 28.91 -13.66 -15.03
C GLU A 18 27.64 -13.96 -14.23
N SER A 19 26.51 -14.08 -14.91
CA SER A 19 25.24 -14.37 -14.28
C SER A 19 25.25 -15.73 -13.59
N ASP A 20 24.73 -15.76 -12.35
CA ASP A 20 24.62 -16.97 -11.55
C ASP A 20 23.24 -17.06 -10.86
N LYS A 21 23.07 -18.03 -9.98
CA LYS A 21 21.85 -18.20 -9.18
C LYS A 21 21.50 -17.03 -8.25
N SER A 22 22.45 -16.15 -7.99
CA SER A 22 22.24 -14.93 -7.15
C SER A 22 21.68 -13.76 -7.95
N GLY A 23 21.82 -13.77 -9.29
CA GLY A 23 21.28 -12.76 -10.18
C GLY A 23 22.04 -12.62 -11.50
N MET A 24 21.56 -11.74 -12.36
CA MET A 24 22.21 -11.36 -13.60
C MET A 24 23.37 -10.40 -13.34
N ARG A 25 24.53 -10.70 -13.91
CA ARG A 25 25.74 -9.86 -13.85
C ARG A 25 26.40 -9.81 -15.21
N LEU A 26 26.33 -8.66 -15.87
CA LEU A 26 27.05 -8.39 -17.11
C LEU A 26 28.25 -7.49 -16.82
N VAL A 27 29.44 -7.96 -17.13
CA VAL A 27 30.69 -7.20 -16.96
C VAL A 27 31.15 -6.68 -18.32
N ILE A 28 31.36 -5.36 -18.39
CA ILE A 28 31.83 -4.67 -19.61
C ILE A 28 33.15 -4.00 -19.27
N GLU A 29 34.23 -4.49 -19.88
CA GLU A 29 35.56 -3.93 -19.72
C GLU A 29 35.83 -2.89 -20.79
N LEU A 30 36.42 -1.76 -20.37
CA LEU A 30 36.72 -0.63 -21.27
C LEU A 30 38.16 -0.69 -21.76
N LYS A 31 38.42 -0.09 -22.90
CA LYS A 31 39.79 0.16 -23.40
C LYS A 31 40.47 1.22 -22.53
N ARG A 32 41.82 1.20 -22.53
CA ARG A 32 42.59 2.19 -21.80
C ARG A 32 42.35 3.59 -22.36
N GLY A 33 42.06 4.55 -21.47
CA GLY A 33 41.86 5.95 -21.82
C GLY A 33 40.39 6.33 -22.12
N GLU A 34 39.49 5.37 -22.12
CA GLU A 34 38.05 5.64 -22.29
C GLU A 34 37.43 6.19 -21.01
N VAL A 35 36.48 7.07 -21.16
CA VAL A 35 35.67 7.64 -20.04
C VAL A 35 34.48 6.75 -19.78
N PRO A 36 34.39 6.12 -18.59
CA PRO A 36 33.30 5.14 -18.29
C PRO A 36 31.92 5.72 -18.45
N GLU A 37 31.68 6.97 -18.05
CA GLU A 37 30.40 7.64 -18.10
C GLU A 37 29.91 7.83 -19.54
N VAL A 38 30.77 8.23 -20.45
CA VAL A 38 30.45 8.39 -21.88
C VAL A 38 30.06 7.05 -22.50
N VAL A 39 30.79 5.98 -22.18
CA VAL A 39 30.49 4.65 -22.71
C VAL A 39 29.16 4.14 -22.13
N LEU A 40 28.92 4.40 -20.83
CA LEU A 40 27.65 4.04 -20.17
C LEU A 40 26.45 4.79 -20.79
N ASN A 41 26.59 6.09 -21.04
CA ASN A 41 25.56 6.91 -21.68
C ASN A 41 25.26 6.42 -23.11
N ASN A 42 26.31 6.07 -23.86
CA ASN A 42 26.14 5.47 -25.19
C ASN A 42 25.44 4.09 -25.12
N LEU A 43 25.73 3.27 -24.10
CA LEU A 43 25.03 2.01 -23.86
C LEU A 43 23.55 2.24 -23.57
N TYR A 44 23.20 3.22 -22.73
CA TYR A 44 21.82 3.58 -22.45
C TYR A 44 21.07 4.03 -23.70
N LYS A 45 21.71 4.87 -24.55
CA LYS A 45 21.06 5.41 -25.74
C LYS A 45 20.89 4.38 -26.88
N GLN A 46 21.84 3.44 -27.02
CA GLN A 46 21.89 2.52 -28.14
C GLN A 46 21.46 1.10 -27.84
N THR A 47 21.14 0.78 -26.56
CA THR A 47 20.73 -0.57 -26.16
C THR A 47 19.50 -0.55 -25.27
N GLN A 48 18.96 -1.73 -24.99
CA GLN A 48 17.84 -1.91 -24.06
C GLN A 48 18.21 -1.82 -22.57
N LEU A 49 19.43 -1.34 -22.23
CA LEU A 49 19.80 -1.06 -20.85
C LEU A 49 18.98 0.10 -20.26
N GLN A 50 18.51 1.02 -21.10
CA GLN A 50 17.48 1.99 -20.79
C GLN A 50 16.33 1.80 -21.76
N ASP A 51 15.12 1.61 -21.25
CA ASP A 51 13.94 1.39 -22.08
C ASP A 51 12.73 2.09 -21.47
N THR A 52 11.76 2.41 -22.32
CA THR A 52 10.51 3.05 -21.91
C THR A 52 9.41 2.01 -21.84
N PHE A 53 8.84 1.83 -20.67
CA PHE A 53 7.70 0.95 -20.47
C PHE A 53 6.39 1.75 -20.41
N GLY A 54 5.55 1.62 -21.43
CA GLY A 54 4.21 2.21 -21.46
C GLY A 54 3.25 1.41 -20.57
N MET A 55 2.90 1.94 -19.40
CA MET A 55 1.97 1.27 -18.49
C MET A 55 0.52 1.52 -18.89
N ASN A 56 -0.17 0.46 -19.35
CA ASN A 56 -1.61 0.46 -19.58
C ASN A 56 -2.28 -0.32 -18.43
N MET A 57 -2.63 0.39 -17.35
CA MET A 57 -3.26 -0.22 -16.18
C MET A 57 -4.76 -0.29 -16.40
N VAL A 58 -5.30 -1.49 -16.66
CA VAL A 58 -6.73 -1.73 -16.75
C VAL A 58 -7.21 -2.41 -15.48
N ALA A 59 -8.21 -1.84 -14.83
CA ALA A 59 -8.85 -2.39 -13.65
C ALA A 59 -10.37 -2.52 -13.83
N LEU A 60 -10.97 -3.47 -13.14
CA LEU A 60 -12.44 -3.57 -13.04
C LEU A 60 -12.91 -2.63 -11.93
N ILE A 61 -13.67 -1.61 -12.32
CA ILE A 61 -14.29 -0.66 -11.39
C ILE A 61 -15.80 -0.76 -11.60
N ASP A 62 -16.53 -1.09 -10.55
CA ASP A 62 -17.99 -1.32 -10.60
C ASP A 62 -18.40 -2.34 -11.69
N GLY A 63 -17.59 -3.40 -11.84
CA GLY A 63 -17.80 -4.46 -12.82
C GLY A 63 -17.45 -4.09 -14.27
N GLN A 64 -16.93 -2.89 -14.53
CA GLN A 64 -16.54 -2.43 -15.86
C GLN A 64 -15.03 -2.25 -15.99
N PRO A 65 -14.40 -2.70 -17.09
CA PRO A 65 -12.98 -2.45 -17.34
C PRO A 65 -12.75 -0.97 -17.66
N ARG A 66 -11.83 -0.33 -16.94
CA ARG A 66 -11.41 1.06 -17.16
C ARG A 66 -9.90 1.17 -17.22
N LEU A 67 -9.41 1.99 -18.11
CA LEU A 67 -8.01 2.40 -18.12
C LEU A 67 -7.80 3.43 -16.99
N CYS A 68 -6.87 3.13 -16.10
CA CYS A 68 -6.62 3.90 -14.88
C CYS A 68 -5.18 4.41 -14.85
N ASN A 69 -4.97 5.58 -14.31
CA ASN A 69 -3.67 6.02 -13.85
C ASN A 69 -3.43 5.55 -12.39
N LEU A 70 -2.24 5.76 -11.86
CA LEU A 70 -1.88 5.33 -10.50
C LEU A 70 -2.77 5.96 -9.42
N LYS A 71 -3.13 7.23 -9.58
CA LYS A 71 -4.02 7.95 -8.66
C LYS A 71 -5.42 7.32 -8.64
N ASP A 72 -5.94 6.98 -9.82
CA ASP A 72 -7.27 6.36 -9.94
C ASP A 72 -7.28 5.00 -9.21
N LEU A 73 -6.26 4.16 -9.42
CA LEU A 73 -6.14 2.86 -8.75
C LEU A 73 -6.08 2.99 -7.23
N ILE A 74 -5.27 3.93 -6.71
CA ILE A 74 -5.18 4.18 -5.27
C ILE A 74 -6.52 4.68 -4.73
N SER A 75 -7.19 5.59 -5.43
CA SER A 75 -8.47 6.14 -5.01
C SER A 75 -9.56 5.08 -4.93
N VAL A 76 -9.67 4.22 -5.96
CA VAL A 76 -10.63 3.11 -5.98
C VAL A 76 -10.31 2.07 -4.91
N PHE A 77 -9.03 1.76 -4.69
CA PHE A 77 -8.61 0.88 -3.61
C PHE A 77 -9.04 1.41 -2.24
N LEU A 78 -8.81 2.70 -1.95
CA LEU A 78 -9.21 3.32 -0.69
C LEU A 78 -10.73 3.34 -0.52
N GLN A 79 -11.48 3.60 -1.59
CA GLN A 79 -12.94 3.54 -1.56
C GLN A 79 -13.43 2.13 -1.22
N HIS A 80 -12.88 1.12 -1.89
CA HIS A 80 -13.20 -0.28 -1.60
C HIS A 80 -12.84 -0.67 -0.16
N ARG A 81 -11.66 -0.24 0.34
CA ARG A 81 -11.27 -0.50 1.74
C ARG A 81 -12.25 0.12 2.73
N ARG A 82 -12.71 1.34 2.50
CA ARG A 82 -13.74 1.98 3.34
C ARG A 82 -15.03 1.16 3.37
N GLU A 83 -15.49 0.72 2.22
CA GLU A 83 -16.68 -0.13 2.13
C GLU A 83 -16.49 -1.46 2.90
N VAL A 84 -15.37 -2.13 2.72
CA VAL A 84 -15.07 -3.40 3.40
C VAL A 84 -15.01 -3.21 4.92
N VAL A 85 -14.30 -2.18 5.42
CA VAL A 85 -14.22 -1.89 6.85
C VAL A 85 -15.61 -1.57 7.41
N THR A 86 -16.40 -0.75 6.73
CA THR A 86 -17.76 -0.42 7.16
C THR A 86 -18.65 -1.68 7.24
N ARG A 87 -18.63 -2.54 6.21
CA ARG A 87 -19.42 -3.79 6.20
C ARG A 87 -18.96 -4.76 7.29
N ARG A 88 -17.66 -4.86 7.53
CA ARG A 88 -17.10 -5.65 8.64
C ARG A 88 -17.60 -5.12 9.98
N THR A 89 -17.52 -3.81 10.21
CA THR A 89 -17.96 -3.16 11.44
C THR A 89 -19.46 -3.37 11.69
N VAL A 90 -20.31 -3.27 10.67
CA VAL A 90 -21.74 -3.57 10.77
C VAL A 90 -21.99 -5.05 11.14
N PHE A 91 -21.25 -5.97 10.53
CA PHE A 91 -21.35 -7.39 10.88
C PHE A 91 -20.92 -7.67 12.32
N GLU A 92 -19.80 -7.10 12.75
CA GLU A 92 -19.30 -7.26 14.13
C GLU A 92 -20.26 -6.63 15.14
N LEU A 93 -20.82 -5.47 14.85
CA LEU A 93 -21.85 -4.82 15.68
C LEU A 93 -23.09 -5.71 15.84
N ARG A 94 -23.60 -6.30 14.75
CA ARG A 94 -24.72 -7.23 14.83
C ARG A 94 -24.38 -8.42 15.73
N LYS A 95 -23.20 -9.00 15.58
CA LYS A 95 -22.73 -10.13 16.42
C LYS A 95 -22.57 -9.74 17.88
N ALA A 96 -22.04 -8.57 18.16
CA ALA A 96 -21.90 -8.06 19.52
C ALA A 96 -23.29 -7.84 20.19
N ARG A 97 -24.25 -7.24 19.46
CA ARG A 97 -25.63 -7.07 19.93
C ARG A 97 -26.32 -8.40 20.20
N GLU A 98 -26.21 -9.38 19.29
CA GLU A 98 -26.75 -10.74 19.48
C GLU A 98 -26.15 -11.37 20.74
N ARG A 99 -24.83 -11.23 20.97
CA ARG A 99 -24.14 -11.76 22.16
C ARG A 99 -24.56 -11.05 23.45
N GLY A 100 -24.63 -9.72 23.43
CA GLY A 100 -25.12 -8.91 24.57
C GLY A 100 -26.52 -9.32 24.98
N HIS A 101 -27.42 -9.49 24.01
CA HIS A 101 -28.79 -9.94 24.25
C HIS A 101 -28.85 -11.32 24.92
N VAL A 102 -28.03 -12.28 24.48
CA VAL A 102 -27.93 -13.59 25.12
C VAL A 102 -27.46 -13.47 26.58
N LEU A 103 -26.44 -12.64 26.83
CA LEU A 103 -25.91 -12.42 28.19
C LEU A 103 -26.96 -11.78 29.12
N GLU A 104 -27.79 -10.87 28.63
CA GLU A 104 -28.91 -10.32 29.40
C GLU A 104 -29.87 -11.43 29.83
N GLY A 105 -30.26 -12.31 28.90
CA GLY A 105 -31.13 -13.44 29.21
C GLY A 105 -30.51 -14.40 30.24
N LEU A 106 -29.24 -14.67 30.14
CA LEU A 106 -28.51 -15.48 31.12
C LEU A 106 -28.46 -14.80 32.50
N ALA A 107 -28.27 -13.49 32.55
CA ALA A 107 -28.29 -12.72 33.80
C ALA A 107 -29.69 -12.76 34.47
N VAL A 108 -30.77 -12.63 33.69
CA VAL A 108 -32.15 -12.80 34.17
C VAL A 108 -32.36 -14.21 34.73
N ALA A 109 -31.88 -15.24 34.03
CA ALA A 109 -32.01 -16.63 34.49
C ALA A 109 -31.25 -16.90 35.80
N LEU A 110 -30.07 -16.34 35.98
CA LEU A 110 -29.28 -16.47 37.20
C LEU A 110 -29.90 -15.72 38.38
N ALA A 111 -30.51 -14.55 38.14
CA ALA A 111 -31.18 -13.79 39.17
C ALA A 111 -32.48 -14.48 39.68
N ASN A 112 -33.11 -15.30 38.82
CA ASN A 112 -34.35 -16.01 39.14
C ASN A 112 -34.18 -17.54 39.06
N ILE A 113 -33.05 -18.07 39.45
CA ILE A 113 -32.65 -19.46 39.20
C ILE A 113 -33.59 -20.51 39.72
N ASP A 114 -34.16 -20.32 40.92
CA ASP A 114 -35.04 -21.28 41.53
C ASP A 114 -36.37 -21.43 40.75
N ASP A 115 -36.90 -20.32 40.26
CA ASP A 115 -38.11 -20.31 39.43
C ASP A 115 -37.86 -20.97 38.06
N PHE A 116 -36.68 -20.70 37.44
CA PHE A 116 -36.31 -21.34 36.18
C PHE A 116 -36.17 -22.86 36.32
N ILE A 117 -35.50 -23.33 37.40
CA ILE A 117 -35.37 -24.76 37.68
C ILE A 117 -36.75 -25.38 37.89
N ALA A 118 -37.64 -24.71 38.64
CA ALA A 118 -38.99 -25.23 38.90
C ALA A 118 -39.78 -25.39 37.58
N ILE A 119 -39.75 -24.40 36.67
CA ILE A 119 -40.42 -24.47 35.37
C ILE A 119 -39.85 -25.60 34.51
N ILE A 120 -38.52 -25.67 34.38
CA ILE A 120 -37.87 -26.68 33.56
C ILE A 120 -38.14 -28.11 34.07
N ARG A 121 -38.19 -28.29 35.40
CA ARG A 121 -38.41 -29.59 36.03
C ARG A 121 -39.86 -30.06 35.88
N ASN A 122 -40.83 -29.12 35.91
CA ASN A 122 -42.26 -29.42 35.83
C ASN A 122 -42.79 -29.52 34.38
N ALA A 123 -42.04 -28.99 33.42
CA ALA A 123 -42.45 -29.04 32.01
C ALA A 123 -42.31 -30.47 31.41
N PRO A 124 -43.34 -30.97 30.73
CA PRO A 124 -43.30 -32.32 30.16
C PRO A 124 -42.36 -32.46 28.97
N THR A 125 -42.05 -31.37 28.30
CA THR A 125 -41.13 -31.35 27.15
C THR A 125 -40.36 -30.03 27.05
N PRO A 126 -39.13 -30.02 26.46
CA PRO A 126 -38.36 -28.77 26.32
C PRO A 126 -39.09 -27.63 25.57
N PRO A 127 -39.89 -27.87 24.50
CA PRO A 127 -40.66 -26.82 23.86
C PRO A 127 -41.69 -26.18 24.78
N VAL A 128 -42.34 -26.95 25.68
CA VAL A 128 -43.28 -26.42 26.66
C VAL A 128 -42.57 -25.56 27.69
N ALA A 129 -41.43 -26.03 28.22
CA ALA A 129 -40.58 -25.22 29.10
C ALA A 129 -40.18 -23.89 28.44
N LYS A 130 -39.77 -23.93 27.20
CA LYS A 130 -39.39 -22.72 26.42
C LYS A 130 -40.55 -21.73 26.32
N ALA A 131 -41.77 -22.21 25.98
CA ALA A 131 -42.97 -21.38 25.87
C ALA A 131 -43.33 -20.74 27.23
N GLU A 132 -43.26 -21.48 28.32
CA GLU A 132 -43.51 -20.96 29.67
C GLU A 132 -42.51 -19.89 30.08
N LEU A 133 -41.19 -20.11 29.81
CA LEU A 133 -40.14 -19.13 30.08
C LEU A 133 -40.36 -17.82 29.32
N MET A 134 -40.80 -17.88 28.08
CA MET A 134 -41.03 -16.70 27.24
C MET A 134 -42.31 -15.95 27.60
N ASN A 135 -43.36 -16.66 28.07
CA ASN A 135 -44.65 -16.06 28.43
C ASN A 135 -44.60 -15.35 29.78
N ARG A 136 -43.66 -15.70 30.66
CA ARG A 136 -43.54 -15.12 32.00
C ARG A 136 -42.71 -13.82 31.93
N ARG A 137 -43.03 -12.87 32.79
CA ARG A 137 -42.23 -11.65 33.01
C ARG A 137 -41.32 -11.89 34.21
N TRP A 138 -40.06 -11.53 34.07
CA TRP A 138 -39.03 -11.81 35.03
C TRP A 138 -38.52 -10.55 35.74
N ASP A 139 -38.17 -10.66 37.02
CA ASP A 139 -37.48 -9.60 37.70
C ASP A 139 -36.05 -9.44 37.11
N SER A 140 -35.67 -8.22 36.83
CA SER A 140 -34.46 -7.89 36.08
C SER A 140 -33.60 -6.84 36.78
N GLN A 141 -33.62 -6.79 38.12
CA GLN A 141 -32.81 -5.83 38.86
C GLN A 141 -31.33 -5.89 38.44
N LEU A 142 -30.77 -7.10 38.28
CA LEU A 142 -29.40 -7.29 37.82
C LEU A 142 -29.17 -6.71 36.42
N VAL A 143 -30.09 -6.95 35.47
CA VAL A 143 -29.98 -6.39 34.11
C VAL A 143 -30.12 -4.88 34.13
N ARG A 144 -30.99 -4.33 34.97
CA ARG A 144 -31.06 -2.86 35.18
C ARG A 144 -29.75 -2.30 35.69
N GLU A 145 -29.12 -2.94 36.66
CA GLU A 145 -27.82 -2.51 37.16
C GLU A 145 -26.73 -2.64 36.06
N MET A 146 -26.74 -3.68 35.27
CA MET A 146 -25.85 -3.86 34.12
C MET A 146 -26.01 -2.73 33.09
N LEU A 147 -27.22 -2.41 32.70
CA LEU A 147 -27.55 -1.31 31.77
C LEU A 147 -27.23 0.08 32.35
N THR A 148 -27.49 0.28 33.66
CA THR A 148 -27.20 1.58 34.31
C THR A 148 -25.69 1.82 34.48
N ARG A 149 -24.90 0.78 34.70
CA ARG A 149 -23.44 0.88 34.85
C ARG A 149 -22.72 1.20 33.52
N THR A 150 -23.32 0.87 32.36
CA THR A 150 -22.81 1.27 31.04
C THR A 150 -23.08 2.74 30.71
N SER A 151 -24.02 3.37 31.36
CA SER A 151 -24.37 4.80 31.15
C SER A 151 -23.48 5.79 31.90
N THR A 152 -22.35 5.38 32.51
CA THR A 152 -21.57 6.18 33.47
C THR A 152 -20.71 7.28 32.84
N ASP A 153 -20.61 7.37 31.53
CA ASP A 153 -19.81 8.41 30.84
C ASP A 153 -20.64 9.57 30.26
N GLY A 154 -21.85 9.81 30.80
CA GLY A 154 -22.63 11.04 30.52
C GLY A 154 -23.24 11.15 29.12
N GLY A 155 -23.13 10.13 28.29
CA GLY A 155 -23.87 9.99 27.05
C GLY A 155 -25.23 9.33 27.33
N VAL A 156 -26.33 9.93 26.87
CA VAL A 156 -27.64 9.25 26.81
C VAL A 156 -27.50 8.14 25.79
N VAL A 157 -27.11 6.96 26.26
CA VAL A 157 -27.04 5.79 25.41
C VAL A 157 -28.48 5.33 25.19
N ASN A 158 -28.96 5.41 23.95
CA ASN A 158 -30.26 4.88 23.59
C ASN A 158 -30.22 3.37 23.80
N ALA A 159 -31.10 2.83 24.63
CA ALA A 159 -31.23 1.38 24.83
C ALA A 159 -31.42 0.62 23.50
N ASP A 160 -31.97 1.27 22.48
CA ASP A 160 -32.14 0.73 21.14
C ASP A 160 -30.80 0.51 20.39
N ASP A 161 -29.76 1.24 20.74
CA ASP A 161 -28.41 1.10 20.11
C ASP A 161 -27.73 -0.23 20.46
N TYR A 162 -28.15 -0.87 21.56
CA TYR A 162 -27.63 -2.16 22.03
C TYR A 162 -28.51 -3.36 21.67
N ARG A 163 -29.72 -3.14 21.21
CA ARG A 163 -30.66 -4.20 20.86
C ARG A 163 -30.30 -4.84 19.52
N PRO A 164 -30.49 -6.17 19.37
CA PRO A 164 -30.44 -6.81 18.07
C PRO A 164 -31.44 -6.19 17.09
N GLU A 165 -30.99 -6.06 15.82
CA GLU A 165 -31.88 -5.59 14.75
C GLU A 165 -33.06 -6.56 14.56
N GLY A 166 -34.27 -6.00 14.50
CA GLY A 166 -35.49 -6.79 14.29
C GLY A 166 -36.04 -7.47 15.53
N LEU A 167 -35.50 -7.22 16.74
CA LEU A 167 -36.08 -7.69 17.98
C LEU A 167 -37.41 -6.96 18.25
N GLU A 168 -38.50 -7.73 18.48
CA GLU A 168 -39.82 -7.19 18.78
C GLU A 168 -39.80 -6.27 20.02
N ALA A 169 -40.49 -5.16 19.98
CA ALA A 169 -40.51 -4.15 21.05
C ALA A 169 -40.97 -4.70 22.40
N GLU A 170 -41.76 -5.76 22.39
CA GLU A 170 -42.29 -6.44 23.59
C GLU A 170 -41.29 -7.34 24.28
N LEU A 171 -40.14 -7.62 23.66
CA LEU A 171 -39.07 -8.48 24.21
C LEU A 171 -37.97 -7.64 24.87
N GLY A 172 -37.24 -8.22 25.79
CA GLY A 172 -36.19 -7.52 26.55
C GLY A 172 -36.76 -6.75 27.75
N MET A 173 -36.03 -5.71 28.17
CA MET A 173 -36.44 -4.85 29.28
C MET A 173 -37.67 -4.04 28.92
N GLN A 174 -38.70 -4.10 29.72
CA GLN A 174 -39.93 -3.35 29.53
C GLN A 174 -39.95 -2.09 30.41
N GLY A 175 -40.81 -1.14 30.07
CA GLY A 175 -40.98 0.12 30.82
C GLY A 175 -41.45 -0.05 32.27
N ASP A 176 -42.09 -1.18 32.63
CA ASP A 176 -42.47 -1.58 33.97
C ASP A 176 -41.28 -2.16 34.80
N GLY A 177 -40.13 -2.28 34.20
CA GLY A 177 -38.94 -2.80 34.85
C GLY A 177 -38.85 -4.31 34.89
N LEU A 178 -39.76 -5.01 34.24
CA LEU A 178 -39.71 -6.46 34.06
C LEU A 178 -39.08 -6.83 32.72
N TYR A 179 -38.54 -8.03 32.64
CA TYR A 179 -37.85 -8.54 31.45
C TYR A 179 -38.67 -9.66 30.78
N ARG A 180 -38.82 -9.59 29.47
CA ARG A 180 -39.43 -10.64 28.67
C ARG A 180 -38.40 -11.30 27.78
N LEU A 181 -38.23 -12.61 27.90
CA LEU A 181 -37.26 -13.40 27.18
C LEU A 181 -37.62 -13.57 25.71
N SER A 182 -36.66 -13.50 24.84
CA SER A 182 -36.79 -13.89 23.44
C SER A 182 -36.61 -15.39 23.24
N ASP A 183 -36.98 -15.87 22.06
CA ASP A 183 -36.82 -17.26 21.66
C ASP A 183 -35.36 -17.73 21.76
N THR A 184 -34.44 -16.90 21.29
CA THR A 184 -32.98 -17.18 21.33
C THR A 184 -32.49 -17.27 22.77
N GLN A 185 -32.86 -16.33 23.63
CA GLN A 185 -32.48 -16.36 25.05
C GLN A 185 -33.02 -17.60 25.76
N ALA A 186 -34.30 -17.91 25.58
CA ALA A 186 -34.89 -19.09 26.19
C ALA A 186 -34.20 -20.39 25.74
N GLN A 187 -33.79 -20.47 24.48
CA GLN A 187 -33.07 -21.61 23.96
C GLN A 187 -31.66 -21.74 24.57
N GLU A 188 -30.93 -20.66 24.68
CA GLU A 188 -29.57 -20.64 25.30
C GLU A 188 -29.65 -21.00 26.80
N ILE A 189 -30.66 -20.52 27.49
CA ILE A 189 -30.92 -20.87 28.90
C ILE A 189 -31.17 -22.38 29.05
N LEU A 190 -31.99 -22.99 28.20
CA LEU A 190 -32.26 -24.43 28.25
C LEU A 190 -31.06 -25.29 27.91
N GLN A 191 -30.09 -24.76 27.14
CA GLN A 191 -28.86 -25.44 26.82
C GLN A 191 -27.76 -25.21 27.87
N MET A 192 -28.01 -24.34 28.87
CA MET A 192 -27.04 -24.02 29.90
C MET A 192 -26.69 -25.21 30.77
N ARG A 193 -25.42 -25.48 30.94
CA ARG A 193 -24.93 -26.55 31.84
C ARG A 193 -25.06 -26.14 33.30
N LEU A 194 -25.42 -27.07 34.16
CA LEU A 194 -25.54 -26.86 35.63
C LEU A 194 -24.32 -26.24 36.29
N GLN A 195 -23.13 -26.50 35.75
CA GLN A 195 -21.86 -25.89 36.18
C GLN A 195 -21.84 -24.35 36.09
N ARG A 196 -22.65 -23.77 35.20
CA ARG A 196 -22.74 -22.31 35.02
C ARG A 196 -23.68 -21.61 36.00
N LEU A 197 -24.26 -22.35 36.90
CA LEU A 197 -25.21 -21.79 37.89
C LEU A 197 -24.50 -21.33 39.18
N THR A 198 -23.19 -21.30 39.24
CA THR A 198 -22.39 -20.87 40.44
C THR A 198 -22.26 -19.34 40.45
N GLY A 199 -22.10 -18.75 41.64
CA GLY A 199 -21.89 -17.31 41.82
C GLY A 199 -20.68 -16.75 41.05
N LEU A 200 -19.60 -17.55 40.91
CA LEU A 200 -18.43 -17.18 40.10
C LEU A 200 -18.73 -17.03 38.61
N GLU A 201 -19.71 -17.76 38.09
CA GLU A 201 -20.15 -17.62 36.67
C GLU A 201 -21.02 -16.39 36.48
N GLN A 202 -21.78 -15.96 37.50
CA GLN A 202 -22.54 -14.72 37.48
C GLN A 202 -21.61 -13.51 37.29
N ASP A 203 -20.51 -13.46 38.06
CA ASP A 203 -19.50 -12.40 37.93
C ASP A 203 -18.85 -12.38 36.53
N LYS A 204 -18.61 -13.55 35.93
CA LYS A 204 -18.07 -13.67 34.57
C LYS A 204 -19.05 -13.15 33.50
N ILE A 205 -20.34 -13.46 33.63
CA ILE A 205 -21.37 -12.97 32.71
C ILE A 205 -21.46 -11.44 32.77
N VAL A 206 -21.41 -10.85 33.97
CA VAL A 206 -21.43 -9.40 34.15
C VAL A 206 -20.16 -8.77 33.53
N ALA A 207 -18.99 -9.37 33.74
CA ALA A 207 -17.75 -8.90 33.15
C ALA A 207 -17.78 -9.00 31.60
N GLU A 208 -18.18 -10.15 31.06
CA GLU A 208 -18.30 -10.34 29.59
C GLU A 208 -19.33 -9.35 28.99
N TYR A 209 -20.44 -9.11 29.68
CA TYR A 209 -21.42 -8.13 29.21
C TYR A 209 -20.81 -6.73 29.12
N LYS A 210 -20.06 -6.31 30.16
CA LYS A 210 -19.37 -5.01 30.16
C LYS A 210 -18.39 -4.88 29.00
N ASP A 211 -17.63 -5.94 28.73
CA ASP A 211 -16.66 -5.97 27.61
C ASP A 211 -17.39 -5.86 26.26
N ILE A 212 -18.49 -6.59 26.08
CA ILE A 212 -19.31 -6.52 24.88
C ILE A 212 -19.93 -5.13 24.68
N MET A 213 -20.38 -4.47 25.75
CA MET A 213 -20.91 -3.11 25.66
C MET A 213 -19.85 -2.12 25.21
N ALA A 214 -18.61 -2.22 25.72
CA ALA A 214 -17.52 -1.39 25.27
C ALA A 214 -17.18 -1.63 23.78
N VAL A 215 -17.26 -2.87 23.31
CA VAL A 215 -17.09 -3.21 21.89
C VAL A 215 -18.20 -2.59 21.05
N ILE A 216 -19.48 -2.65 21.49
CA ILE A 216 -20.59 -2.04 20.76
C ILE A 216 -20.41 -0.52 20.65
N GLU A 217 -20.01 0.15 21.73
CA GLU A 217 -19.73 1.59 21.73
C GLU A 217 -18.61 1.97 20.73
N ASP A 218 -17.51 1.22 20.73
CA ASP A 218 -16.41 1.46 19.79
C ASP A 218 -16.84 1.25 18.33
N LEU A 219 -17.61 0.18 18.05
CA LEU A 219 -18.13 -0.11 16.71
C LEU A 219 -19.12 0.97 16.23
N LEU A 220 -19.97 1.49 17.11
CA LEU A 220 -20.87 2.60 16.81
C LEU A 220 -20.09 3.89 16.53
N ASP A 221 -19.05 4.16 17.31
CA ASP A 221 -18.17 5.32 17.09
C ASP A 221 -17.43 5.24 15.74
N ILE A 222 -16.98 4.05 15.34
CA ILE A 222 -16.37 3.81 14.02
C ILE A 222 -17.35 4.11 12.90
N LEU A 223 -18.62 3.67 13.02
CA LEU A 223 -19.66 3.90 12.01
C LEU A 223 -20.07 5.37 11.95
N ALA A 224 -20.08 6.06 13.07
CA ALA A 224 -20.46 7.48 13.15
C ALA A 224 -19.37 8.43 12.59
N LYS A 225 -18.09 8.02 12.61
CA LYS A 225 -16.95 8.90 12.29
C LYS A 225 -16.11 8.37 11.12
N PRO A 226 -16.27 8.91 9.89
CA PRO A 226 -15.46 8.48 8.73
C PRO A 226 -13.94 8.59 8.94
N ALA A 227 -13.50 9.49 9.82
CA ALA A 227 -12.08 9.62 10.19
C ALA A 227 -11.56 8.35 10.88
N ARG A 228 -12.35 7.71 11.74
CA ARG A 228 -11.99 6.45 12.42
C ARG A 228 -11.78 5.32 11.41
N VAL A 229 -12.66 5.21 10.40
CA VAL A 229 -12.49 4.23 9.31
C VAL A 229 -11.16 4.44 8.57
N SER A 230 -10.80 5.72 8.32
CA SER A 230 -9.52 6.04 7.66
C SER A 230 -8.32 5.69 8.54
N THR A 231 -8.40 5.89 9.85
CA THR A 231 -7.36 5.49 10.82
C THR A 231 -7.16 3.97 10.81
N ILE A 232 -8.25 3.19 10.88
CA ILE A 232 -8.19 1.72 10.85
C ILE A 232 -7.51 1.23 9.55
N ILE A 233 -7.87 1.81 8.41
CA ILE A 233 -7.21 1.47 7.13
C ILE A 233 -5.71 1.78 7.18
N GLY A 234 -5.32 2.92 7.75
CA GLY A 234 -3.92 3.32 7.91
C GLY A 234 -3.14 2.36 8.80
N ASP A 235 -3.73 1.95 9.93
CA ASP A 235 -3.12 1.01 10.88
C ASP A 235 -2.95 -0.38 10.26
N GLU A 236 -3.96 -0.89 9.57
CA GLU A 236 -3.89 -2.17 8.86
C GLU A 236 -2.82 -2.17 7.76
N LEU A 237 -2.73 -1.10 6.97
CA LEU A 237 -1.68 -0.96 5.94
C LEU A 237 -0.28 -0.83 6.55
N THR A 238 -0.17 -0.16 7.69
CA THR A 238 1.09 -0.02 8.42
C THR A 238 1.54 -1.37 8.99
N ALA A 239 0.62 -2.16 9.53
CA ALA A 239 0.91 -3.53 9.98
C ALA A 239 1.42 -4.40 8.82
N MET A 240 0.74 -4.38 7.66
CA MET A 240 1.19 -5.07 6.45
C MET A 240 2.58 -4.62 5.99
N LYS A 241 2.84 -3.31 6.00
CA LYS A 241 4.16 -2.75 5.66
C LYS A 241 5.25 -3.24 6.61
N THR A 242 4.95 -3.33 7.91
CA THR A 242 5.91 -3.80 8.92
C THR A 242 6.20 -5.29 8.76
N GLU A 243 5.17 -6.09 8.51
CA GLU A 243 5.30 -7.55 8.37
C GLU A 243 6.03 -7.94 7.07
N PHE A 244 5.69 -7.34 5.94
CA PHE A 244 6.18 -7.76 4.63
C PHE A 244 7.25 -6.85 4.05
N GLY A 245 7.27 -5.57 4.39
CA GLY A 245 8.12 -4.56 3.73
C GLY A 245 9.62 -4.77 3.88
N GLN A 246 10.07 -5.43 4.96
CA GLN A 246 11.48 -5.72 5.21
C GLN A 246 11.88 -7.16 4.85
N THR A 247 10.96 -7.96 4.33
CA THR A 247 11.26 -9.31 3.86
C THR A 247 12.05 -9.26 2.55
N LYS A 248 12.77 -10.36 2.22
CA LYS A 248 13.48 -10.48 0.93
C LYS A 248 12.58 -10.26 -0.28
N LEU A 249 11.29 -10.58 -0.16
CA LEU A 249 10.30 -10.41 -1.23
C LEU A 249 9.71 -9.00 -1.27
N GLY A 250 9.53 -8.36 -0.11
CA GLY A 250 8.92 -7.04 0.01
C GLY A 250 9.89 -5.87 -0.11
N ALA A 251 11.20 -6.11 0.09
CA ALA A 251 12.20 -5.07 -0.01
C ALA A 251 12.31 -4.54 -1.45
N ARG A 252 12.24 -3.22 -1.60
CA ARG A 252 12.40 -2.57 -2.90
C ARG A 252 13.86 -2.71 -3.36
N ARG A 253 14.05 -3.21 -4.58
CA ARG A 253 15.38 -3.30 -5.22
C ARG A 253 15.66 -2.14 -6.17
N SER A 254 14.61 -1.50 -6.71
CA SER A 254 14.72 -0.40 -7.66
C SER A 254 14.67 0.94 -6.94
N THR A 255 15.49 1.89 -7.35
CA THR A 255 15.40 3.29 -6.95
C THR A 255 14.33 4.00 -7.78
N ILE A 256 13.69 5.04 -7.19
CA ILE A 256 12.77 5.92 -7.91
C ILE A 256 13.45 7.27 -8.01
N GLU A 257 13.66 7.72 -9.23
CA GLU A 257 14.18 9.06 -9.53
C GLU A 257 13.03 9.93 -10.05
N HIS A 258 13.01 11.19 -9.62
CA HIS A 258 11.92 12.11 -9.96
C HIS A 258 12.11 12.85 -11.28
N SER A 259 13.33 12.82 -11.83
CA SER A 259 13.64 13.39 -13.14
C SER A 259 14.55 12.45 -13.91
N ALA A 260 14.12 12.04 -15.11
CA ALA A 260 15.04 11.53 -16.10
C ALA A 260 15.59 12.76 -16.83
N GLN A 261 16.88 13.09 -16.63
CA GLN A 261 17.55 14.01 -17.52
C GLN A 261 17.75 13.28 -18.85
N ASP A 262 17.20 13.84 -19.93
CA ASP A 262 17.49 13.34 -21.26
C ASP A 262 18.97 13.56 -21.55
N LEU A 263 19.68 12.50 -21.96
CA LEU A 263 21.08 12.56 -22.32
C LEU A 263 21.26 13.56 -23.47
N SER A 264 22.05 14.60 -23.22
CA SER A 264 22.44 15.56 -24.23
C SER A 264 23.46 14.93 -25.22
N THR A 265 23.67 15.58 -26.35
CA THR A 265 24.70 15.14 -27.29
C THR A 265 26.10 15.25 -26.67
N GLU A 266 26.30 16.20 -25.80
CA GLU A 266 27.55 16.44 -25.05
C GLU A 266 27.89 15.26 -24.13
N ASP A 267 26.90 14.68 -23.45
CA ASP A 267 27.07 13.53 -22.56
C ASP A 267 27.53 12.24 -23.28
N LEU A 268 27.46 12.24 -24.61
CA LEU A 268 27.85 11.11 -25.47
C LEU A 268 29.23 11.26 -26.07
N ILE A 269 29.87 12.43 -25.93
CA ILE A 269 31.13 12.79 -26.53
C ILE A 269 32.23 12.90 -25.44
N THR A 270 33.36 12.23 -25.64
CA THR A 270 34.48 12.35 -24.72
C THR A 270 35.08 13.75 -24.80
N PRO A 271 35.29 14.44 -23.64
CA PRO A 271 35.98 15.73 -23.62
C PRO A 271 37.41 15.54 -24.13
N THR A 272 37.75 16.21 -25.26
CA THR A 272 39.07 16.10 -25.88
C THR A 272 39.44 17.43 -26.49
N ASP A 273 40.71 17.83 -26.32
CA ASP A 273 41.23 19.05 -26.97
C ASP A 273 41.41 18.82 -28.46
N MET A 274 40.85 19.71 -29.24
CA MET A 274 40.78 19.66 -30.68
C MET A 274 41.50 20.88 -31.28
N VAL A 275 42.18 20.69 -32.35
CA VAL A 275 42.66 21.78 -33.21
C VAL A 275 41.58 22.10 -34.22
N VAL A 276 41.02 23.28 -34.13
CA VAL A 276 39.99 23.77 -35.06
C VAL A 276 40.63 24.68 -36.10
N THR A 277 40.34 24.41 -37.36
CA THR A 277 40.79 25.20 -38.49
C THR A 277 39.60 25.78 -39.27
N LEU A 278 39.62 27.08 -39.50
CA LEU A 278 38.64 27.79 -40.30
C LEU A 278 39.29 28.24 -41.59
N SER A 279 38.75 27.86 -42.72
CA SER A 279 39.20 28.30 -44.04
C SER A 279 38.55 29.60 -44.45
N HIS A 280 39.20 30.33 -45.41
CA HIS A 280 38.71 31.59 -45.95
C HIS A 280 37.33 31.46 -46.60
N THR A 281 37.04 30.33 -47.24
CA THR A 281 35.72 30.04 -47.84
C THR A 281 34.69 29.56 -46.82
N GLY A 282 35.00 29.56 -45.53
CA GLY A 282 34.04 29.28 -44.43
C GLY A 282 33.92 27.80 -44.04
N TYR A 283 34.83 26.90 -44.44
CA TYR A 283 34.83 25.52 -43.97
C TYR A 283 35.54 25.41 -42.62
N ILE A 284 34.85 24.75 -41.67
CA ILE A 284 35.42 24.42 -40.36
C ILE A 284 35.77 22.93 -40.32
N LYS A 285 36.99 22.61 -39.85
CA LYS A 285 37.44 21.24 -39.57
C LYS A 285 38.03 21.17 -38.17
N SER A 286 37.82 20.05 -37.46
CA SER A 286 38.45 19.77 -36.18
C SER A 286 39.19 18.46 -36.25
N GLN A 287 40.35 18.40 -35.57
CA GLN A 287 41.19 17.21 -35.44
C GLN A 287 41.72 17.11 -34.01
N PRO A 288 41.87 15.91 -33.42
CA PRO A 288 42.42 15.75 -32.08
C PRO A 288 43.82 16.35 -31.97
N LEU A 289 44.10 17.09 -30.89
CA LEU A 289 45.41 17.68 -30.63
C LEU A 289 46.52 16.60 -30.60
N SER A 290 46.20 15.37 -30.19
CA SER A 290 47.08 14.21 -30.15
C SER A 290 47.69 13.83 -31.52
N GLU A 291 47.04 14.22 -32.63
CA GLU A 291 47.58 14.01 -33.98
C GLU A 291 48.73 14.97 -34.33
N TYR A 292 48.80 16.09 -33.60
CA TYR A 292 49.87 17.08 -33.77
C TYR A 292 51.06 16.78 -32.85
N ARG A 293 52.05 15.99 -33.37
CA ARG A 293 53.25 15.66 -32.62
C ARG A 293 54.33 16.73 -32.84
N ALA A 294 55.02 17.09 -31.76
CA ALA A 294 56.18 17.95 -31.87
C ALA A 294 57.24 17.35 -32.82
N GLN A 295 57.68 18.14 -33.82
CA GLN A 295 58.67 17.69 -34.78
C GLN A 295 60.06 18.00 -34.28
N LYS A 296 61.02 17.05 -34.48
CA LYS A 296 62.41 17.26 -34.26
C LYS A 296 63.10 17.95 -35.48
N ARG A 297 64.24 18.59 -35.28
CA ARG A 297 65.02 19.20 -36.36
C ARG A 297 65.28 18.20 -37.49
N GLY A 298 64.92 18.59 -38.76
CA GLY A 298 65.07 17.75 -39.95
C GLY A 298 63.82 16.89 -40.31
N GLY A 299 62.76 16.98 -39.58
CA GLY A 299 61.48 16.29 -39.91
C GLY A 299 60.77 16.97 -41.07
N ARG A 300 60.01 16.19 -41.90
CA ARG A 300 59.09 16.75 -42.91
C ARG A 300 57.88 17.33 -42.17
N GLY A 301 57.51 18.60 -42.46
CA GLY A 301 56.30 19.24 -41.94
C GLY A 301 55.06 18.40 -42.21
N LYS A 302 54.11 18.36 -41.25
CA LYS A 302 52.78 17.73 -41.44
C LYS A 302 51.81 18.83 -41.88
N GLN A 303 51.09 18.62 -42.95
CA GLN A 303 50.03 19.52 -43.36
C GLN A 303 48.88 19.43 -42.32
N ALA A 304 48.53 20.54 -41.73
CA ALA A 304 47.52 20.58 -40.66
C ALA A 304 46.15 20.16 -41.13
N THR A 305 45.77 20.53 -42.34
CA THR A 305 44.50 20.12 -42.98
C THR A 305 44.65 20.24 -44.50
N ALA A 306 43.95 19.40 -45.27
CA ALA A 306 43.86 19.54 -46.69
C ALA A 306 42.82 20.61 -47.03
N THR A 307 43.18 21.62 -47.82
CA THR A 307 42.28 22.66 -48.35
C THR A 307 41.97 22.38 -49.82
N LYS A 308 40.93 22.97 -50.37
CA LYS A 308 40.70 23.00 -51.83
C LYS A 308 41.74 23.87 -52.55
N GLU A 309 41.90 23.75 -53.86
CA GLU A 309 42.97 24.43 -54.66
C GLU A 309 42.96 25.96 -54.50
N ASP A 310 41.78 26.57 -54.24
CA ASP A 310 41.63 28.03 -54.13
C ASP A 310 41.28 28.46 -52.69
N ASP A 311 41.55 27.63 -51.66
CA ASP A 311 41.18 27.91 -50.26
C ASP A 311 42.42 27.82 -49.34
N TRP A 312 42.51 28.69 -48.34
CA TRP A 312 43.57 28.69 -47.34
C TRP A 312 43.02 28.76 -45.93
N ILE A 313 43.79 28.37 -44.94
CA ILE A 313 43.40 28.44 -43.52
C ILE A 313 43.55 29.89 -43.06
N ASP A 314 42.45 30.51 -42.67
CA ASP A 314 42.39 31.88 -42.16
C ASP A 314 42.64 31.92 -40.65
N GLN A 315 42.01 31.00 -39.90
CA GLN A 315 42.16 30.91 -38.46
C GLN A 315 42.42 29.48 -37.99
N LEU A 316 43.25 29.36 -36.92
CA LEU A 316 43.57 28.12 -36.24
C LEU A 316 43.58 28.39 -34.74
N PHE A 317 42.81 27.61 -33.99
CA PHE A 317 42.74 27.70 -32.53
C PHE A 317 42.53 26.32 -31.90
N ILE A 318 42.73 26.23 -30.58
CA ILE A 318 42.49 25.02 -29.79
C ILE A 318 41.18 25.25 -29.03
N ALA A 319 40.27 24.26 -29.09
CA ALA A 319 39.03 24.24 -28.37
C ALA A 319 38.75 22.81 -27.89
N ASN A 320 37.99 22.67 -26.83
CA ASN A 320 37.53 21.35 -26.37
C ASN A 320 36.28 20.92 -27.15
N THR A 321 36.05 19.61 -27.28
CA THR A 321 34.84 19.04 -27.91
C THR A 321 33.52 19.51 -27.27
N HIS A 322 33.58 20.01 -26.02
CA HIS A 322 32.43 20.57 -25.29
C HIS A 322 32.34 22.10 -25.37
N ASP A 323 33.30 22.78 -26.06
CA ASP A 323 33.26 24.22 -26.20
C ASP A 323 32.28 24.67 -27.29
N TRP A 324 31.66 25.81 -27.05
CA TRP A 324 30.76 26.44 -28.01
C TRP A 324 31.50 27.43 -28.88
N ILE A 325 31.31 27.36 -30.18
CA ILE A 325 31.86 28.33 -31.11
C ILE A 325 30.72 29.27 -31.52
N LEU A 326 30.88 30.56 -31.23
CA LEU A 326 29.93 31.60 -31.63
C LEU A 326 30.39 32.21 -32.96
N CYS A 327 29.56 32.09 -34.00
CA CYS A 327 29.77 32.71 -35.29
C CYS A 327 28.87 33.95 -35.45
N PHE A 328 29.46 35.11 -35.63
CA PHE A 328 28.75 36.35 -35.91
C PHE A 328 28.86 36.64 -37.41
N SER A 329 27.71 36.71 -38.04
CA SER A 329 27.62 37.17 -39.46
C SER A 329 27.29 38.65 -39.54
N ASN A 330 27.78 39.30 -40.58
CA ASN A 330 27.42 40.70 -40.90
C ASN A 330 25.97 40.85 -41.30
#